data_e07eb086dabaadb3aaac0c671506aff3
#
_entry.id   e07eb086dabaadb3aaac0c671506aff3
#
_cell.length_a   1.000
_cell.length_b   1.000
_cell.length_c   1.000
_cell.angle_alpha   90.00
_cell.angle_beta   90.00
_cell.angle_gamma   90.00
#
_symmetry.space_group_name_H-M   'P 1'
#
loop_
_entity.id
_entity.type
_entity.pdbx_description
1 polymer ?
#
loop_
_entity_poly.entity_id
_entity_poly.type
_entity_poly.pdbx_seq_one_letter_code
_entity_poly.pdbx_strand_id
1 'polypeptide(L)'
;RYLLRAFIAHALRTRLAVLSAGPAAICLLAVLVLVGLLLWAESCLSPVIDAVAVTSLAKAGGLVVGQEVIAVDGQATRTVSDVRFALLKRLGDTGHIDLTIGNALSDVGQRYALPIVNWLGEAEAPDPAAALGLSLGFLPIRPEVGSLSEGGAAARAGFQVGDVIIDAAGVPMAQWTDWVEFVRARPNQRFDVLVDRAGSQVTLSVMPQNRNAIGTVGMGVALPEIPDSRIRRQSRGPIEALGAAVNRTYELTIFTFESMWKMVQGLSSTKNLSGPIALAQLAAITAE
;
A
#
# COMPACT_ATOMS: atom_id res chain seq x y z
N ARG A 1 -9.73 -6.66 -48.98
CA ARG A 1 -9.40 -5.56 -49.95
C ARG A 1 -10.54 -4.55 -50.10
N TYR A 2 -11.82 -4.96 -50.11
CA TYR A 2 -12.97 -4.05 -50.23
C TYR A 2 -13.17 -3.14 -49.04
N LEU A 3 -13.00 -3.64 -47.81
CA LEU A 3 -13.13 -2.87 -46.54
C LEU A 3 -12.07 -1.75 -46.42
N LEU A 4 -10.84 -2.01 -46.83
CA LEU A 4 -9.77 -1.01 -46.87
C LEU A 4 -10.03 0.12 -47.85
N ARG A 5 -10.58 -0.20 -49.03
CA ARG A 5 -10.94 0.81 -50.05
C ARG A 5 -12.15 1.64 -49.62
N ALA A 6 -13.14 1.04 -48.95
CA ALA A 6 -14.26 1.76 -48.37
C ALA A 6 -13.80 2.74 -47.29
N PHE A 7 -12.87 2.33 -46.41
CA PHE A 7 -12.29 3.18 -45.36
C PHE A 7 -11.51 4.37 -45.93
N ILE A 8 -10.74 4.16 -47.03
CA ILE A 8 -9.96 5.20 -47.71
C ILE A 8 -10.84 6.22 -48.44
N ALA A 9 -12.04 5.83 -48.88
CA ALA A 9 -12.96 6.70 -49.59
C ALA A 9 -13.73 7.70 -48.69
N HIS A 10 -13.73 7.49 -47.36
CA HIS A 10 -14.43 8.38 -46.42
C HIS A 10 -13.64 9.62 -46.03
N ALA A 11 -14.35 10.69 -45.68
CA ALA A 11 -13.75 11.94 -45.20
C ALA A 11 -12.83 11.70 -43.99
N LEU A 12 -11.77 12.51 -43.83
CA LEU A 12 -10.78 12.40 -42.75
C LEU A 12 -11.42 12.32 -41.37
N ARG A 13 -12.51 13.06 -41.13
CA ARG A 13 -13.27 13.06 -39.88
C ARG A 13 -13.85 11.70 -39.54
N THR A 14 -14.40 10.99 -40.53
CA THR A 14 -14.97 9.64 -40.34
C THR A 14 -13.88 8.61 -40.03
N ARG A 15 -12.71 8.71 -40.64
CA ARG A 15 -11.56 7.84 -40.34
C ARG A 15 -11.05 8.05 -38.94
N LEU A 16 -10.91 9.33 -38.52
CA LEU A 16 -10.51 9.66 -37.13
C LEU A 16 -11.54 9.16 -36.13
N ALA A 17 -12.84 9.31 -36.40
CA ALA A 17 -13.91 8.80 -35.53
C ALA A 17 -13.86 7.27 -35.37
N VAL A 18 -13.64 6.53 -36.44
CA VAL A 18 -13.54 5.06 -36.40
C VAL A 18 -12.27 4.63 -35.63
N LEU A 19 -11.12 5.30 -35.84
CA LEU A 19 -9.87 4.99 -35.15
C LEU A 19 -9.95 5.31 -33.67
N SER A 20 -10.64 6.39 -33.31
CA SER A 20 -10.80 6.81 -31.88
C SER A 20 -11.92 6.06 -31.16
N ALA A 21 -12.82 5.37 -31.87
CA ALA A 21 -13.95 4.67 -31.25
C ALA A 21 -13.51 3.57 -30.27
N GLY A 22 -12.44 2.82 -30.60
CA GLY A 22 -11.90 1.78 -29.74
C GLY A 22 -11.37 2.35 -28.42
N PRO A 23 -10.38 3.26 -28.44
CA PRO A 23 -9.90 3.92 -27.23
C PRO A 23 -11.00 4.64 -26.43
N ALA A 24 -11.92 5.33 -27.12
CA ALA A 24 -13.04 6.00 -26.46
C ALA A 24 -13.99 5.02 -25.75
N ALA A 25 -14.28 3.86 -26.35
CA ALA A 25 -15.09 2.83 -25.72
C ALA A 25 -14.42 2.25 -24.46
N ILE A 26 -13.09 2.05 -24.49
CA ILE A 26 -12.33 1.59 -23.32
C ILE A 26 -12.37 2.64 -22.19
N CYS A 27 -12.17 3.92 -22.50
CA CYS A 27 -12.28 4.99 -21.52
C CYS A 27 -13.70 5.09 -20.94
N LEU A 28 -14.73 4.97 -21.77
CA LEU A 28 -16.12 4.97 -21.32
C LEU A 28 -16.40 3.78 -20.38
N LEU A 29 -15.93 2.60 -20.74
CA LEU A 29 -16.06 1.41 -19.91
C LEU A 29 -15.33 1.60 -18.57
N ALA A 30 -14.11 2.14 -18.56
CA ALA A 30 -13.36 2.43 -17.35
C ALA A 30 -14.12 3.39 -16.42
N VAL A 31 -14.70 4.46 -16.98
CA VAL A 31 -15.53 5.40 -16.22
C VAL A 31 -16.77 4.70 -15.63
N LEU A 32 -17.46 3.87 -16.40
CA LEU A 32 -18.64 3.13 -15.92
C LEU A 32 -18.28 2.17 -14.77
N VAL A 33 -17.18 1.44 -14.90
CA VAL A 33 -16.69 0.55 -13.83
C VAL A 33 -16.33 1.34 -12.59
N LEU A 34 -15.61 2.47 -12.73
CA LEU A 34 -15.26 3.34 -11.61
C LEU A 34 -16.49 3.93 -10.93
N VAL A 35 -17.50 4.36 -11.68
CA VAL A 35 -18.79 4.81 -11.13
C VAL A 35 -19.42 3.69 -10.30
N GLY A 36 -19.48 2.48 -10.83
CA GLY A 36 -20.00 1.32 -10.10
C GLY A 36 -19.26 1.06 -8.79
N LEU A 37 -17.93 1.12 -8.81
CA LEU A 37 -17.10 0.96 -7.61
C LEU A 37 -17.31 2.10 -6.59
N LEU A 38 -17.41 3.35 -7.06
CA LEU A 38 -17.59 4.52 -6.19
C LEU A 38 -19.01 4.65 -5.62
N LEU A 39 -20.00 3.99 -6.20
CA LEU A 39 -21.35 3.88 -5.66
C LEU A 39 -21.44 2.86 -4.54
N TRP A 40 -20.55 1.84 -4.55
CA TRP A 40 -20.43 0.94 -3.42
C TRP A 40 -19.64 1.64 -2.33
N ALA A 41 -20.24 1.71 -1.12
CA ALA A 41 -19.60 2.32 0.05
C ALA A 41 -18.28 1.57 0.33
N GLU A 42 -17.18 2.14 -0.10
CA GLU A 42 -15.85 1.60 0.17
C GLU A 42 -15.40 2.06 1.56
N SER A 43 -15.05 1.08 2.40
CA SER A 43 -14.45 1.37 3.70
C SER A 43 -12.96 1.63 3.50
N CYS A 44 -12.55 2.88 3.62
CA CYS A 44 -11.16 3.29 3.47
C CYS A 44 -10.55 3.68 4.81
N LEU A 45 -9.26 3.41 4.99
CA LEU A 45 -8.52 3.84 6.17
C LEU A 45 -8.17 5.33 6.09
N SER A 46 -8.42 6.05 7.19
CA SER A 46 -7.98 7.44 7.33
C SER A 46 -6.45 7.52 7.36
N PRO A 47 -5.83 8.56 6.75
CA PRO A 47 -4.38 8.68 6.63
C PRO A 47 -3.75 9.23 7.93
N VAL A 48 -3.95 8.52 9.03
CA VAL A 48 -3.34 8.82 10.32
C VAL A 48 -1.93 8.23 10.36
N ILE A 49 -1.00 8.98 10.92
CA ILE A 49 0.39 8.58 11.11
C ILE A 49 0.44 7.61 12.30
N ASP A 50 0.71 6.34 12.05
CA ASP A 50 0.80 5.29 13.07
C ASP A 50 2.20 5.15 13.65
N ALA A 51 3.22 5.39 12.84
CA ALA A 51 4.61 5.42 13.29
C ALA A 51 5.44 6.42 12.48
N VAL A 52 6.48 6.97 13.12
CA VAL A 52 7.48 7.84 12.50
C VAL A 52 8.86 7.26 12.80
N ALA A 53 9.61 6.91 11.76
CA ALA A 53 10.94 6.35 11.92
C ALA A 53 11.91 7.38 12.53
N VAL A 54 12.76 6.95 13.48
CA VAL A 54 13.60 7.82 14.31
C VAL A 54 14.58 8.67 13.48
N THR A 55 15.13 8.09 12.39
CA THR A 55 16.10 8.75 11.52
C THR A 55 15.48 9.08 10.16
N SER A 56 14.32 9.74 10.13
CA SER A 56 13.57 10.00 8.92
C SER A 56 13.37 11.48 8.62
N LEU A 57 13.05 11.79 7.36
CA LEU A 57 12.65 13.14 6.95
C LEU A 57 11.40 13.62 7.70
N ALA A 58 10.46 12.73 7.92
CA ALA A 58 9.24 13.04 8.67
C ALA A 58 9.55 13.44 10.12
N LYS A 59 10.46 12.73 10.78
CA LYS A 59 10.88 13.05 12.16
C LYS A 59 11.64 14.37 12.22
N ALA A 60 12.56 14.59 11.27
CA ALA A 60 13.31 15.85 11.16
C ALA A 60 12.38 17.03 10.87
N GLY A 61 11.30 16.80 10.10
CA GLY A 61 10.25 17.79 9.83
C GLY A 61 9.33 18.07 11.02
N GLY A 62 9.42 17.30 12.13
CA GLY A 62 8.59 17.50 13.33
C GLY A 62 7.25 16.78 13.31
N LEU A 63 7.05 15.81 12.43
CA LEU A 63 5.84 14.98 12.38
C LEU A 63 5.80 14.02 13.57
N VAL A 64 4.59 13.82 14.12
CA VAL A 64 4.36 12.95 15.28
C VAL A 64 3.22 11.95 15.02
N VAL A 65 3.27 10.86 15.76
CA VAL A 65 2.24 9.81 15.72
C VAL A 65 0.89 10.37 16.17
N GLY A 66 -0.18 9.88 15.54
CA GLY A 66 -1.56 10.27 15.83
C GLY A 66 -2.06 11.46 15.00
N GLN A 67 -1.20 12.15 14.27
CA GLN A 67 -1.57 13.21 13.34
C GLN A 67 -2.18 12.62 12.06
N GLU A 68 -3.04 13.38 11.37
CA GLU A 68 -3.64 12.98 10.10
C GLU A 68 -3.11 13.84 8.95
N VAL A 69 -2.76 13.18 7.83
CA VAL A 69 -2.34 13.86 6.60
C VAL A 69 -3.58 14.26 5.81
N ILE A 70 -3.93 15.54 5.80
CA ILE A 70 -5.13 16.07 5.13
C ILE A 70 -4.87 16.54 3.70
N ALA A 71 -3.62 16.90 3.36
CA ALA A 71 -3.25 17.21 2.00
C ALA A 71 -1.76 16.94 1.74
N VAL A 72 -1.43 16.68 0.47
CA VAL A 72 -0.06 16.54 -0.06
C VAL A 72 0.07 17.49 -1.24
N ASP A 73 1.05 18.39 -1.22
CA ASP A 73 1.28 19.44 -2.24
C ASP A 73 0.01 20.24 -2.57
N GLY A 74 -0.81 20.51 -1.56
CA GLY A 74 -2.08 21.22 -1.71
C GLY A 74 -3.24 20.38 -2.25
N GLN A 75 -3.00 19.13 -2.65
CA GLN A 75 -4.03 18.17 -3.05
C GLN A 75 -4.62 17.50 -1.81
N ALA A 76 -5.92 17.69 -1.56
CA ALA A 76 -6.61 17.08 -0.43
C ALA A 76 -6.55 15.55 -0.48
N THR A 77 -6.21 14.92 0.65
CA THR A 77 -6.14 13.47 0.82
C THR A 77 -7.10 13.03 1.92
N ARG A 78 -7.93 12.03 1.61
CA ARG A 78 -8.94 11.50 2.54
C ARG A 78 -8.65 10.09 2.99
N THR A 79 -7.80 9.39 2.24
CA THR A 79 -7.46 8.00 2.45
C THR A 79 -5.95 7.79 2.39
N VAL A 80 -5.46 6.69 2.98
CA VAL A 80 -4.05 6.28 2.86
C VAL A 80 -3.64 6.14 1.39
N SER A 81 -4.54 5.61 0.55
CA SER A 81 -4.30 5.45 -0.88
C SER A 81 -4.13 6.79 -1.60
N ASP A 82 -4.89 7.82 -1.22
CA ASP A 82 -4.73 9.17 -1.79
C ASP A 82 -3.37 9.76 -1.46
N VAL A 83 -2.93 9.62 -0.18
CA VAL A 83 -1.60 10.08 0.23
C VAL A 83 -0.50 9.37 -0.56
N ARG A 84 -0.57 8.03 -0.64
CA ARG A 84 0.41 7.25 -1.41
C ARG A 84 0.44 7.66 -2.87
N PHE A 85 -0.72 7.84 -3.49
CA PHE A 85 -0.80 8.24 -4.89
C PHE A 85 -0.25 9.65 -5.13
N ALA A 86 -0.56 10.62 -4.25
CA ALA A 86 -0.01 11.97 -4.34
C ALA A 86 1.51 11.97 -4.18
N LEU A 87 2.05 11.17 -3.26
CA LEU A 87 3.48 11.00 -3.08
C LEU A 87 4.15 10.32 -4.29
N LEU A 88 3.50 9.32 -4.91
CA LEU A 88 4.03 8.65 -6.12
C LEU A 88 4.23 9.61 -7.30
N LYS A 89 3.43 10.66 -7.41
CA LYS A 89 3.60 11.70 -8.45
C LYS A 89 4.94 12.41 -8.33
N ARG A 90 5.57 12.40 -7.16
CA ARG A 90 6.85 13.08 -6.88
C ARG A 90 8.09 12.21 -7.13
N LEU A 91 7.91 10.96 -7.64
CA LEU A 91 9.03 10.06 -7.96
C LEU A 91 10.03 10.74 -8.93
N GLY A 92 11.32 10.67 -8.60
CA GLY A 92 12.41 11.28 -9.36
C GLY A 92 12.54 12.79 -9.20
N ASP A 93 11.67 13.45 -8.44
CA ASP A 93 11.71 14.91 -8.27
C ASP A 93 12.74 15.32 -7.21
N THR A 94 13.19 16.56 -7.34
CA THR A 94 14.04 17.26 -6.36
C THR A 94 13.33 18.53 -5.93
N GLY A 95 13.35 18.84 -4.64
CA GLY A 95 12.68 20.03 -4.07
C GLY A 95 12.08 19.73 -2.70
N HIS A 96 10.83 20.03 -2.51
CA HIS A 96 10.10 19.80 -1.24
C HIS A 96 8.78 19.10 -1.52
N ILE A 97 8.37 18.25 -0.57
CA ILE A 97 7.00 17.71 -0.49
C ILE A 97 6.31 18.46 0.65
N ASP A 98 5.22 19.13 0.35
CA ASP A 98 4.41 19.85 1.33
C ASP A 98 3.32 18.95 1.90
N LEU A 99 3.47 18.52 3.16
CA LEU A 99 2.45 17.79 3.88
C LEU A 99 1.62 18.76 4.72
N THR A 100 0.31 18.78 4.52
CA THR A 100 -0.59 19.48 5.43
C THR A 100 -1.17 18.49 6.43
N ILE A 101 -0.89 18.74 7.68
CA ILE A 101 -1.26 17.89 8.81
C ILE A 101 -2.34 18.59 9.63
N GLY A 102 -3.38 17.86 9.97
CA GLY A 102 -4.49 18.45 10.73
C GLY A 102 -5.41 17.40 11.31
N ASN A 103 -6.58 17.87 11.73
CA ASN A 103 -7.69 17.00 12.12
C ASN A 103 -8.70 17.03 10.95
N ALA A 104 -9.20 15.87 10.56
CA ALA A 104 -10.16 15.72 9.46
C ALA A 104 -11.44 16.56 9.56
N LEU A 105 -11.71 17.12 10.74
CA LEU A 105 -12.89 17.96 11.03
C LEU A 105 -12.60 19.46 10.94
N SER A 106 -11.33 19.87 10.74
CA SER A 106 -10.94 21.28 10.62
C SER A 106 -10.10 21.48 9.35
N ASP A 107 -10.50 22.42 8.51
CA ASP A 107 -9.74 22.84 7.31
C ASP A 107 -8.42 23.56 7.66
N VAL A 108 -8.12 23.72 8.95
CA VAL A 108 -6.90 24.36 9.45
C VAL A 108 -5.85 23.31 9.70
N GLY A 109 -4.96 23.14 8.74
CA GLY A 109 -3.82 22.24 8.87
C GLY A 109 -2.48 22.98 8.97
N GLN A 110 -1.53 22.40 9.70
CA GLN A 110 -0.15 22.89 9.74
C GLN A 110 0.61 22.28 8.55
N ARG A 111 1.35 23.13 7.80
CA ARG A 111 2.13 22.70 6.65
C ARG A 111 3.55 22.38 7.09
N TYR A 112 4.04 21.24 6.60
CA TYR A 112 5.41 20.74 6.79
C TYR A 112 6.06 20.53 5.43
N ALA A 113 7.14 21.23 5.14
CA ALA A 113 7.91 21.09 3.90
C ALA A 113 9.07 20.11 4.14
N LEU A 114 9.04 18.95 3.49
CA LEU A 114 10.06 17.92 3.61
C LEU A 114 10.99 17.98 2.38
N PRO A 115 12.31 18.20 2.55
CA PRO A 115 13.24 18.28 1.43
C PRO A 115 13.47 16.91 0.81
N ILE A 116 13.45 16.85 -0.53
CA ILE A 116 13.71 15.63 -1.31
C ILE A 116 14.74 15.90 -2.41
N VAL A 117 15.56 14.89 -2.73
CA VAL A 117 16.54 14.96 -3.82
C VAL A 117 16.48 13.66 -4.60
N ASN A 118 16.19 13.73 -5.92
CA ASN A 118 16.03 12.56 -6.79
C ASN A 118 15.24 11.45 -6.11
N TRP A 119 14.09 11.83 -5.57
CA TRP A 119 13.39 11.03 -4.59
C TRP A 119 12.86 9.73 -5.19
N LEU A 120 13.37 8.59 -4.68
CA LEU A 120 12.98 7.23 -5.11
C LEU A 120 13.12 6.96 -6.62
N GLY A 121 13.90 7.76 -7.36
CA GLY A 121 14.04 7.62 -8.82
C GLY A 121 14.58 6.25 -9.24
N GLU A 122 15.47 5.64 -8.44
CA GLU A 122 16.09 4.33 -8.72
C GLU A 122 15.42 3.17 -7.97
N ALA A 123 14.45 3.43 -7.10
CA ALA A 123 13.84 2.39 -6.29
C ALA A 123 12.92 1.48 -7.11
N GLU A 124 13.04 0.17 -6.92
CA GLU A 124 12.12 -0.83 -7.46
C GLU A 124 10.94 -0.99 -6.50
N ALA A 125 9.70 -0.88 -7.00
CA ALA A 125 8.47 -0.96 -6.20
C ALA A 125 8.50 -0.08 -4.92
N PRO A 126 8.71 1.25 -5.07
CA PRO A 126 8.91 2.13 -3.93
C PRO A 126 7.66 2.24 -3.06
N ASP A 127 7.85 2.18 -1.73
CA ASP A 127 6.83 2.67 -0.77
C ASP A 127 7.14 4.13 -0.43
N PRO A 128 6.38 5.08 -0.99
CA PRO A 128 6.68 6.50 -0.82
C PRO A 128 6.42 7.00 0.61
N ALA A 129 5.50 6.41 1.35
CA ALA A 129 5.27 6.77 2.75
C ALA A 129 6.41 6.29 3.64
N ALA A 130 6.86 5.04 3.45
CA ALA A 130 7.99 4.49 4.19
C ALA A 130 9.30 5.23 3.90
N ALA A 131 9.50 5.72 2.67
CA ALA A 131 10.67 6.52 2.31
C ALA A 131 10.74 7.87 3.03
N LEU A 132 9.61 8.48 3.36
CA LEU A 132 9.56 9.65 4.24
C LEU A 132 9.71 9.25 5.72
N GLY A 133 9.64 7.95 6.02
CA GLY A 133 9.65 7.41 7.38
C GLY A 133 8.28 7.45 8.05
N LEU A 134 7.21 7.46 7.25
CA LEU A 134 5.83 7.45 7.73
C LEU A 134 5.22 6.06 7.57
N SER A 135 4.60 5.56 8.61
CA SER A 135 3.68 4.43 8.55
C SER A 135 2.25 4.97 8.62
N LEU A 136 1.47 4.73 7.56
CA LEU A 136 0.10 5.23 7.42
C LEU A 136 -0.88 4.05 7.34
N GLY A 137 -1.87 4.04 8.23
CA GLY A 137 -2.95 3.05 8.20
C GLY A 137 -2.54 1.64 8.60
N PHE A 138 -1.34 1.45 9.11
CA PHE A 138 -0.89 0.22 9.73
C PHE A 138 -0.91 0.40 11.23
N LEU A 139 -1.94 -0.12 11.88
CA LEU A 139 -1.86 -0.35 13.31
C LEU A 139 -0.67 -1.29 13.54
N PRO A 140 0.23 -0.98 14.49
CA PRO A 140 1.28 -1.92 14.85
C PRO A 140 0.62 -3.24 15.25
N ILE A 141 0.84 -4.27 14.42
CA ILE A 141 0.23 -5.58 14.65
C ILE A 141 1.00 -6.21 15.81
N ARG A 142 0.33 -6.36 16.96
CA ARG A 142 0.90 -7.04 18.12
C ARG A 142 1.29 -8.47 17.72
N PRO A 143 2.39 -9.02 18.23
CA PRO A 143 2.82 -10.37 17.92
C PRO A 143 1.96 -11.41 18.65
N GLU A 144 0.65 -11.40 18.38
CA GLU A 144 -0.35 -12.28 18.97
C GLU A 144 -0.73 -13.38 17.97
N VAL A 145 -0.76 -14.61 18.44
CA VAL A 145 -1.11 -15.79 17.64
C VAL A 145 -2.60 -15.81 17.38
N GLY A 146 -3.02 -15.60 16.12
CA GLY A 146 -4.43 -15.63 15.71
C GLY A 146 -4.88 -16.98 15.17
N SER A 147 -3.96 -17.74 14.54
CA SER A 147 -4.27 -19.06 13.99
C SER A 147 -3.05 -19.96 14.00
N LEU A 148 -3.26 -21.27 14.01
CA LEU A 148 -2.23 -22.29 13.96
C LEU A 148 -2.57 -23.30 12.87
N SER A 149 -1.59 -23.60 12.02
CA SER A 149 -1.72 -24.68 11.03
C SER A 149 -1.62 -26.04 11.72
N GLU A 150 -2.51 -26.96 11.41
CA GLU A 150 -2.45 -28.33 11.91
C GLU A 150 -1.11 -28.99 11.53
N GLY A 151 -0.45 -29.60 12.51
CA GLY A 151 0.88 -30.21 12.29
C GLY A 151 2.00 -29.20 12.02
N GLY A 152 1.77 -27.89 12.11
CA GLY A 152 2.80 -26.85 12.00
C GLY A 152 3.83 -26.93 13.13
N ALA A 153 5.00 -26.34 12.92
CA ALA A 153 6.05 -26.31 13.94
C ALA A 153 5.60 -25.61 15.23
N ALA A 154 4.79 -24.55 15.11
CA ALA A 154 4.23 -23.84 16.24
C ALA A 154 3.23 -24.70 17.03
N ALA A 155 2.32 -25.41 16.35
CA ALA A 155 1.38 -26.29 17.02
C ALA A 155 2.10 -27.41 17.77
N ARG A 156 3.14 -28.01 17.17
CA ARG A 156 3.96 -29.04 17.86
C ARG A 156 4.78 -28.49 19.01
N ALA A 157 5.18 -27.22 18.96
CA ALA A 157 5.88 -26.54 20.06
C ALA A 157 4.96 -26.16 21.21
N GLY A 158 3.64 -26.30 21.06
CA GLY A 158 2.65 -26.03 22.12
C GLY A 158 2.17 -24.57 22.16
N PHE A 159 2.33 -23.80 21.08
CA PHE A 159 1.68 -22.49 20.95
C PHE A 159 0.17 -22.64 20.94
N GLN A 160 -0.51 -21.64 21.45
CA GLN A 160 -1.98 -21.54 21.47
C GLN A 160 -2.43 -20.22 20.82
N VAL A 161 -3.64 -20.21 20.30
CA VAL A 161 -4.28 -18.97 19.84
C VAL A 161 -4.47 -18.05 21.05
N GLY A 162 -4.10 -16.76 20.89
CA GLY A 162 -4.08 -15.77 21.95
C GLY A 162 -2.73 -15.64 22.68
N ASP A 163 -1.73 -16.47 22.37
CA ASP A 163 -0.37 -16.25 22.90
C ASP A 163 0.23 -14.96 22.32
N VAL A 164 0.74 -14.09 23.16
CA VAL A 164 1.49 -12.88 22.76
C VAL A 164 2.98 -13.16 22.88
N ILE A 165 3.71 -13.07 21.77
CA ILE A 165 5.15 -13.30 21.74
C ILE A 165 5.86 -12.10 22.34
N ILE A 166 6.62 -12.30 23.42
CA ILE A 166 7.38 -11.25 24.11
C ILE A 166 8.81 -11.20 23.59
N ASP A 167 9.43 -12.37 23.50
CA ASP A 167 10.85 -12.53 23.19
C ASP A 167 11.11 -13.80 22.41
N ALA A 168 12.11 -13.79 21.53
CA ALA A 168 12.59 -14.98 20.84
C ALA A 168 14.12 -15.04 20.91
N ALA A 169 14.67 -16.03 21.58
CA ALA A 169 16.08 -16.22 21.83
C ALA A 169 16.79 -14.98 22.43
N GLY A 170 16.15 -14.26 23.36
CA GLY A 170 16.68 -13.04 23.98
C GLY A 170 16.47 -11.76 23.16
N VAL A 171 15.75 -11.82 22.04
CA VAL A 171 15.43 -10.66 21.20
C VAL A 171 13.97 -10.26 21.43
N PRO A 172 13.67 -9.05 21.92
CA PRO A 172 12.30 -8.60 22.13
C PRO A 172 11.52 -8.51 20.81
N MET A 173 10.28 -8.96 20.81
CA MET A 173 9.36 -8.90 19.66
C MET A 173 8.31 -7.82 19.91
N ALA A 174 8.52 -6.62 19.34
CA ALA A 174 7.59 -5.52 19.50
C ALA A 174 6.39 -5.62 18.56
N GLN A 175 6.59 -6.19 17.37
CA GLN A 175 5.59 -6.30 16.30
C GLN A 175 5.63 -7.69 15.66
N TRP A 176 4.54 -8.06 15.01
CA TRP A 176 4.46 -9.31 14.26
C TRP A 176 5.51 -9.41 13.14
N THR A 177 5.85 -8.30 12.51
CA THR A 177 6.89 -8.24 11.48
C THR A 177 8.25 -8.68 11.99
N ASP A 178 8.62 -8.28 13.22
CA ASP A 178 9.88 -8.65 13.84
C ASP A 178 9.96 -10.18 14.03
N TRP A 179 8.84 -10.77 14.48
CA TRP A 179 8.71 -12.21 14.60
C TRP A 179 8.85 -12.93 13.26
N VAL A 180 8.17 -12.43 12.21
CA VAL A 180 8.23 -13.03 10.87
C VAL A 180 9.65 -13.00 10.32
N GLU A 181 10.36 -11.87 10.43
CA GLU A 181 11.75 -11.74 9.97
C GLU A 181 12.68 -12.65 10.76
N PHE A 182 12.50 -12.70 12.08
CA PHE A 182 13.30 -13.56 12.96
C PHE A 182 13.19 -15.03 12.60
N VAL A 183 11.96 -15.51 12.37
CA VAL A 183 11.67 -16.91 11.99
C VAL A 183 12.20 -17.23 10.59
N ARG A 184 11.97 -16.34 9.62
CA ARG A 184 12.41 -16.52 8.23
C ARG A 184 13.92 -16.69 8.10
N ALA A 185 14.68 -15.97 8.91
CA ALA A 185 16.13 -16.01 8.92
C ALA A 185 16.72 -17.30 9.55
N ARG A 186 15.90 -18.15 10.19
CA ARG A 186 16.37 -19.29 11.00
C ARG A 186 15.72 -20.63 10.63
N PRO A 187 15.78 -21.06 9.37
CA PRO A 187 15.25 -22.38 8.97
C PRO A 187 16.01 -23.51 9.70
N ASN A 188 15.29 -24.49 10.23
CA ASN A 188 15.82 -25.67 10.95
C ASN A 188 16.66 -25.34 12.20
N GLN A 189 16.63 -24.11 12.71
CA GLN A 189 17.29 -23.72 13.95
C GLN A 189 16.29 -23.72 15.10
N ARG A 190 16.58 -24.46 16.16
CA ARG A 190 15.74 -24.47 17.36
C ARG A 190 16.09 -23.26 18.23
N PHE A 191 15.07 -22.59 18.74
CA PHE A 191 15.20 -21.49 19.69
C PHE A 191 14.03 -21.45 20.65
N ASP A 192 14.23 -20.81 21.78
CA ASP A 192 13.21 -20.63 22.80
C ASP A 192 12.47 -19.31 22.59
N VAL A 193 11.17 -19.32 22.86
CA VAL A 193 10.25 -18.18 22.68
C VAL A 193 9.52 -18.00 24.00
N LEU A 194 9.58 -16.80 24.54
CA LEU A 194 8.80 -16.39 25.70
C LEU A 194 7.48 -15.81 25.20
N VAL A 195 6.39 -16.40 25.64
CA VAL A 195 5.03 -15.91 25.33
C VAL A 195 4.30 -15.55 26.60
N ASP A 196 3.41 -14.55 26.49
CA ASP A 196 2.39 -14.29 27.50
C ASP A 196 1.11 -15.02 27.10
N ARG A 197 0.68 -15.94 27.95
CA ARG A 197 -0.55 -16.70 27.83
C ARG A 197 -1.50 -16.32 28.95
N ALA A 198 -2.47 -15.47 28.63
CA ALA A 198 -3.46 -14.97 29.59
C ALA A 198 -2.85 -14.43 30.91
N GLY A 199 -1.77 -13.63 30.81
CA GLY A 199 -1.07 -13.06 31.95
C GLY A 199 0.00 -13.97 32.59
N SER A 200 0.23 -15.16 32.04
CA SER A 200 1.27 -16.09 32.51
C SER A 200 2.36 -16.23 31.46
N GLN A 201 3.62 -16.04 31.86
CA GLN A 201 4.73 -16.23 30.96
C GLN A 201 5.07 -17.71 30.79
N VAL A 202 5.12 -18.17 29.55
CA VAL A 202 5.45 -19.56 29.18
C VAL A 202 6.61 -19.54 28.19
N THR A 203 7.60 -20.38 28.44
CA THR A 203 8.70 -20.56 27.48
C THR A 203 8.43 -21.79 26.62
N LEU A 204 8.43 -21.61 25.30
CA LEU A 204 8.19 -22.65 24.29
C LEU A 204 9.42 -22.80 23.41
N SER A 205 9.81 -24.03 23.11
CA SER A 205 10.94 -24.30 22.20
C SER A 205 10.43 -24.67 20.83
N VAL A 206 10.73 -23.86 19.80
CA VAL A 206 10.28 -24.04 18.43
C VAL A 206 11.44 -24.24 17.46
N MET A 207 11.22 -25.07 16.44
CA MET A 207 12.14 -25.26 15.33
C MET A 207 11.40 -25.00 14.02
N PRO A 208 11.65 -23.86 13.36
CA PRO A 208 11.03 -23.55 12.07
C PRO A 208 11.36 -24.59 11.02
N GLN A 209 10.38 -24.97 10.23
CA GLN A 209 10.57 -25.83 9.07
C GLN A 209 11.24 -25.05 7.95
N ASN A 210 12.13 -25.70 7.20
CA ASN A 210 12.71 -25.13 6.00
C ASN A 210 11.75 -25.32 4.82
N ARG A 211 11.26 -24.21 4.28
CA ARG A 211 10.49 -24.18 3.03
C ARG A 211 11.16 -23.20 2.08
N ASN A 212 11.82 -23.71 1.03
CA ASN A 212 12.55 -22.90 0.04
C ASN A 212 13.62 -21.96 0.67
N ALA A 213 14.44 -22.49 1.58
CA ALA A 213 15.45 -21.76 2.35
C ALA A 213 14.89 -20.69 3.33
N ILE A 214 13.59 -20.67 3.56
CA ILE A 214 12.91 -19.76 4.47
C ILE A 214 12.36 -20.56 5.66
N GLY A 215 12.56 -20.06 6.89
CA GLY A 215 11.99 -20.63 8.10
C GLY A 215 10.48 -20.36 8.15
N THR A 216 9.69 -21.40 8.44
CA THR A 216 8.24 -21.30 8.62
C THR A 216 7.78 -22.06 9.86
N VAL A 217 6.83 -21.53 10.61
CA VAL A 217 6.32 -22.18 11.83
C VAL A 217 4.85 -22.57 11.73
N GLY A 218 4.13 -22.09 10.70
CA GLY A 218 2.72 -22.40 10.48
C GLY A 218 1.82 -21.76 11.53
N MET A 219 1.97 -20.44 11.74
CA MET A 219 1.06 -19.63 12.55
C MET A 219 0.68 -18.35 11.79
N GLY A 220 -0.53 -17.87 12.04
CA GLY A 220 -1.04 -16.60 11.56
C GLY A 220 -1.23 -15.62 12.72
N VAL A 221 -1.19 -14.33 12.40
CA VAL A 221 -1.37 -13.25 13.36
C VAL A 221 -2.85 -13.04 13.70
N ALA A 222 -3.13 -12.62 14.92
CA ALA A 222 -4.41 -12.03 15.28
C ALA A 222 -4.46 -10.61 14.70
N LEU A 223 -5.36 -10.39 13.74
CA LEU A 223 -5.54 -9.05 13.17
C LEU A 223 -6.25 -8.18 14.22
N PRO A 224 -5.71 -7.00 14.55
CA PRO A 224 -6.38 -6.08 15.45
C PRO A 224 -7.71 -5.62 14.84
N GLU A 225 -8.74 -5.50 15.65
CA GLU A 225 -9.96 -4.83 15.23
C GLU A 225 -9.64 -3.38 14.89
N ILE A 226 -9.95 -2.99 13.66
CA ILE A 226 -9.76 -1.60 13.21
C ILE A 226 -10.85 -0.75 13.88
N PRO A 227 -10.51 0.22 14.73
CA PRO A 227 -11.52 1.08 15.34
C PRO A 227 -12.35 1.78 14.26
N ASP A 228 -13.68 1.84 14.46
CA ASP A 228 -14.59 2.51 13.52
C ASP A 228 -14.21 3.97 13.26
N SER A 229 -13.56 4.62 14.21
CA SER A 229 -13.02 5.97 14.05
C SER A 229 -11.94 6.11 12.96
N ARG A 230 -11.28 5.00 12.60
CA ARG A 230 -10.28 4.93 11.54
C ARG A 230 -10.85 4.56 10.18
N ILE A 231 -12.09 4.06 10.16
CA ILE A 231 -12.78 3.63 8.95
C ILE A 231 -13.61 4.80 8.44
N ARG A 232 -13.24 5.33 7.27
CA ARG A 232 -14.08 6.28 6.55
C ARG A 232 -14.91 5.53 5.51
N ARG A 233 -16.22 5.53 5.71
CA ARG A 233 -17.14 5.07 4.68
C ARG A 233 -17.37 6.21 3.70
N GLN A 234 -16.81 6.09 2.51
CA GLN A 234 -17.07 7.04 1.43
C GLN A 234 -18.24 6.53 0.59
N SER A 235 -19.44 6.99 0.90
CA SER A 235 -20.61 6.86 0.04
C SER A 235 -20.77 8.16 -0.74
N ARG A 236 -20.71 8.09 -2.06
CA ARG A 236 -20.91 9.25 -2.96
C ARG A 236 -22.25 9.13 -3.65
N GLY A 237 -22.94 10.27 -3.80
CA GLY A 237 -24.13 10.32 -4.65
C GLY A 237 -23.79 10.01 -6.11
N PRO A 238 -24.77 9.58 -6.95
CA PRO A 238 -24.50 9.18 -8.34
C PRO A 238 -23.80 10.26 -9.19
N ILE A 239 -24.17 11.52 -9.01
CA ILE A 239 -23.59 12.65 -9.74
C ILE A 239 -22.15 12.93 -9.26
N GLU A 240 -21.92 12.87 -7.96
CA GLU A 240 -20.59 13.03 -7.37
C GLU A 240 -19.68 11.86 -7.76
N ALA A 241 -20.20 10.62 -7.81
CA ALA A 241 -19.48 9.44 -8.24
C ALA A 241 -19.05 9.57 -9.71
N LEU A 242 -19.93 10.09 -10.59
CA LEU A 242 -19.58 10.31 -12.00
C LEU A 242 -18.47 11.36 -12.14
N GLY A 243 -18.60 12.51 -11.45
CA GLY A 243 -17.57 13.54 -11.46
C GLY A 243 -16.23 13.04 -10.92
N ALA A 244 -16.25 12.30 -9.82
CA ALA A 244 -15.07 11.71 -9.23
C ALA A 244 -14.43 10.65 -10.15
N ALA A 245 -15.23 9.80 -10.81
CA ALA A 245 -14.73 8.80 -11.76
C ALA A 245 -14.04 9.44 -12.96
N VAL A 246 -14.63 10.48 -13.54
CA VAL A 246 -14.03 11.24 -14.66
C VAL A 246 -12.71 11.87 -14.21
N ASN A 247 -12.72 12.57 -13.07
CA ASN A 247 -11.52 13.20 -12.54
C ASN A 247 -10.41 12.17 -12.25
N ARG A 248 -10.77 11.04 -11.62
CA ARG A 248 -9.82 9.95 -11.33
C ARG A 248 -9.23 9.33 -12.59
N THR A 249 -10.06 9.12 -13.62
CA THR A 249 -9.60 8.62 -14.92
C THR A 249 -8.62 9.61 -15.57
N TYR A 250 -8.93 10.90 -15.53
CA TYR A 250 -8.06 11.95 -16.04
C TYR A 250 -6.72 11.98 -15.28
N GLU A 251 -6.74 11.98 -13.94
CA GLU A 251 -5.53 11.97 -13.10
C GLU A 251 -4.65 10.75 -13.39
N LEU A 252 -5.25 9.55 -13.50
CA LEU A 252 -4.51 8.32 -13.80
C LEU A 252 -3.90 8.37 -15.21
N THR A 253 -4.61 8.96 -16.17
CA THR A 253 -4.11 9.12 -17.54
C THR A 253 -2.90 10.06 -17.57
N ILE A 254 -3.01 11.24 -16.95
CA ILE A 254 -1.90 12.19 -16.85
C ILE A 254 -0.72 11.55 -16.10
N PHE A 255 -0.97 10.93 -14.96
CA PHE A 255 0.06 10.24 -14.19
C PHE A 255 0.82 9.20 -15.02
N THR A 256 0.11 8.43 -15.85
CA THR A 256 0.72 7.43 -16.74
C THR A 256 1.65 8.10 -17.75
N PHE A 257 1.20 9.18 -18.40
CA PHE A 257 2.04 9.92 -19.35
C PHE A 257 3.24 10.58 -18.68
N GLU A 258 3.08 11.21 -17.53
CA GLU A 258 4.17 11.80 -16.75
C GLU A 258 5.19 10.75 -16.30
N SER A 259 4.71 9.59 -15.84
CA SER A 259 5.58 8.49 -15.45
C SER A 259 6.39 7.95 -16.62
N MET A 260 5.76 7.78 -17.79
CA MET A 260 6.46 7.38 -19.01
C MET A 260 7.49 8.44 -19.43
N TRP A 261 7.14 9.71 -19.33
CA TRP A 261 8.05 10.80 -19.65
C TRP A 261 9.26 10.84 -18.70
N LYS A 262 9.04 10.69 -17.40
CA LYS A 262 10.12 10.59 -16.39
C LYS A 262 11.04 9.39 -16.64
N MET A 263 10.51 8.25 -17.10
CA MET A 263 11.30 7.09 -17.49
C MET A 263 12.19 7.38 -18.72
N VAL A 264 11.66 8.08 -19.72
CA VAL A 264 12.45 8.49 -20.90
C VAL A 264 13.58 9.44 -20.51
N GLN A 265 13.36 10.30 -19.51
CA GLN A 265 14.38 11.20 -18.96
C GLN A 265 15.38 10.50 -18.02
N GLY A 266 15.19 9.22 -17.69
CA GLY A 266 16.04 8.49 -16.75
C GLY A 266 15.84 8.84 -15.28
N LEU A 267 14.77 9.57 -14.95
CA LEU A 267 14.43 9.99 -13.58
C LEU A 267 13.67 8.89 -12.79
N SER A 268 13.23 7.84 -13.46
CA SER A 268 12.53 6.72 -12.84
C SER A 268 12.94 5.39 -13.47
N SER A 269 13.03 4.32 -12.66
CA SER A 269 13.43 3.00 -13.12
C SER A 269 12.38 2.39 -14.05
N THR A 270 12.82 1.89 -15.22
CA THR A 270 11.97 1.16 -16.16
C THR A 270 11.47 -0.18 -15.61
N LYS A 271 12.10 -0.69 -14.54
CA LYS A 271 11.68 -1.92 -13.86
C LYS A 271 10.36 -1.77 -13.09
N ASN A 272 9.92 -0.55 -12.84
CA ASN A 272 8.62 -0.25 -12.23
C ASN A 272 7.44 -0.45 -13.20
N LEU A 273 7.71 -0.70 -14.49
CA LEU A 273 6.70 -1.09 -15.46
C LEU A 273 6.33 -2.58 -15.27
N SER A 274 5.29 -2.82 -14.49
CA SER A 274 4.73 -4.16 -14.34
C SER A 274 4.03 -4.58 -15.63
N GLY A 275 4.69 -5.46 -16.40
CA GLY A 275 4.09 -6.05 -17.60
C GLY A 275 3.08 -7.17 -17.27
N PRO A 276 2.37 -7.71 -18.28
CA PRO A 276 1.41 -8.82 -18.10
C PRO A 276 2.00 -10.02 -17.36
N ILE A 277 3.32 -10.25 -17.48
CA ILE A 277 4.03 -11.35 -16.81
C ILE A 277 4.09 -11.12 -15.29
N ALA A 278 4.33 -9.89 -14.85
CA ALA A 278 4.36 -9.56 -13.42
C ALA A 278 2.97 -9.67 -12.78
N LEU A 279 1.91 -9.30 -13.52
CA LEU A 279 0.52 -9.50 -13.09
C LEU A 279 0.17 -10.98 -12.97
N ALA A 280 0.63 -11.82 -13.91
CA ALA A 280 0.45 -13.26 -13.84
C ALA A 280 1.20 -13.90 -12.65
N GLN A 281 2.41 -13.41 -12.34
CA GLN A 281 3.17 -13.84 -11.17
C GLN A 281 2.49 -13.45 -9.85
N LEU A 282 1.96 -12.22 -9.75
CA LEU A 282 1.18 -11.76 -8.60
C LEU A 282 -0.09 -12.60 -8.41
N ALA A 283 -0.81 -12.91 -9.49
CA ALA A 283 -1.98 -13.76 -9.45
C ALA A 283 -1.66 -15.20 -9.01
N ALA A 284 -0.50 -15.74 -9.42
CA ALA A 284 -0.06 -17.07 -8.99
C ALA A 284 0.28 -17.11 -7.50
N ILE A 285 0.89 -16.05 -6.95
CA ILE A 285 1.26 -15.96 -5.52
C ILE A 285 0.02 -15.82 -4.64
N THR A 286 -1.07 -15.18 -5.16
CA THR A 286 -2.33 -15.01 -4.41
C THR A 286 -3.24 -16.24 -4.47
N ALA A 287 -2.97 -17.21 -5.34
CA ALA A 287 -3.75 -18.42 -5.51
C ALA A 287 -3.24 -19.63 -4.68
N GLU A 288 -2.10 -19.50 -4.01
CA GLU A 288 -1.55 -20.43 -3.01
C GLU A 288 -1.87 -19.96 -1.58
#